data_23520c2351ca609c50a94979cfb17207
#
_entry.id   23520c2351ca609c50a94979cfb17207
#
_cell.length_a   1.000
_cell.length_b   1.000
_cell.length_c   1.000
_cell.angle_alpha   90.00
_cell.angle_beta   90.00
_cell.angle_gamma   90.00
#
_symmetry.space_group_name_H-M   'P 1'
#
loop_
_entity.id
_entity.type
_entity.pdbx_description
1 polymer ?
#
loop_
_entity_poly.entity_id
_entity_poly.type
_entity_poly.pdbx_seq_one_letter_code
_entity_poly.pdbx_strand_id
1 'polypeptide(L)'
;MKAIIIGILSALFFSVTFILNRSMELDGGSWAWSASLRFMFMLPLLLLIVGFQRNVKPVLHHIRKKPLPWFLWSTVGFGLFYAPLTFATIYGPGWLVAATFQLTILAGSFLVPLLDKEKKQKIPIQAVLISFIILSGVFLTQLEHASAVPLASVLLCVFPLILSAVAYPLGNRKMMQHVDGQLNTFQRILGMTIMSMPFWFLLSIYGFATHGLPETTQVTQTFIVAVFSGVIATVLFFYATELVRNENEKLAGVEATQSGEVVFALFGEILLLNAAFPGIVSIAGILLVILGMVLHSLATVYENRKKHPSLKKAQ
;
A
#
# COMPACT_ATOMS: atom_id res chain seq x y z
N MET A 1 -18.02 0.10 -9.44
CA MET A 1 -17.27 -0.64 -10.49
C MET A 1 -15.96 0.06 -10.86
N LYS A 2 -15.99 1.30 -11.37
CA LYS A 2 -14.76 2.01 -11.82
C LYS A 2 -13.65 2.03 -10.75
N ALA A 3 -13.95 2.41 -9.51
CA ALA A 3 -12.96 2.46 -8.42
C ALA A 3 -12.32 1.09 -8.12
N ILE A 4 -13.10 0.00 -8.16
CA ILE A 4 -12.60 -1.37 -7.96
C ILE A 4 -11.64 -1.78 -9.09
N ILE A 5 -11.99 -1.52 -10.35
CA ILE A 5 -11.13 -1.85 -11.49
C ILE A 5 -9.80 -1.10 -11.40
N ILE A 6 -9.86 0.20 -11.06
CA ILE A 6 -8.65 1.01 -10.86
C ILE A 6 -7.84 0.49 -9.67
N GLY A 7 -8.49 0.04 -8.59
CA GLY A 7 -7.84 -0.58 -7.43
C GLY A 7 -7.10 -1.87 -7.80
N ILE A 8 -7.72 -2.76 -8.59
CA ILE A 8 -7.06 -3.99 -9.06
C ILE A 8 -5.84 -3.67 -9.95
N LEU A 9 -5.98 -2.69 -10.86
CA LEU A 9 -4.86 -2.26 -11.70
C LEU A 9 -3.73 -1.66 -10.84
N SER A 10 -4.08 -0.91 -9.80
CA SER A 10 -3.12 -0.41 -8.82
C SER A 10 -2.38 -1.56 -8.12
N ALA A 11 -3.09 -2.61 -7.68
CA ALA A 11 -2.50 -3.77 -7.04
C ALA A 11 -1.47 -4.48 -7.94
N LEU A 12 -1.76 -4.59 -9.25
CA LEU A 12 -0.82 -5.13 -10.22
C LEU A 12 0.49 -4.31 -10.24
N PHE A 13 0.41 -2.99 -10.31
CA PHE A 13 1.60 -2.15 -10.31
C PHE A 13 2.29 -2.09 -8.94
N PHE A 14 1.56 -2.19 -7.84
CA PHE A 14 2.15 -2.27 -6.50
C PHE A 14 2.95 -3.56 -6.30
N SER A 15 2.55 -4.69 -6.93
CA SER A 15 3.26 -5.96 -6.79
C SER A 15 4.72 -5.88 -7.23
N VAL A 16 5.06 -4.97 -8.15
CA VAL A 16 6.44 -4.68 -8.56
C VAL A 16 7.34 -4.33 -7.35
N THR A 17 6.77 -3.66 -6.33
CA THR A 17 7.48 -3.37 -5.08
C THR A 17 7.96 -4.64 -4.38
N PHE A 18 7.08 -5.63 -4.23
CA PHE A 18 7.38 -6.85 -3.49
C PHE A 18 8.43 -7.69 -4.23
N ILE A 19 8.25 -7.84 -5.55
CA ILE A 19 9.14 -8.60 -6.41
C ILE A 19 10.54 -8.00 -6.43
N LEU A 20 10.66 -6.69 -6.73
CA LEU A 20 11.96 -6.05 -6.87
C LEU A 20 12.65 -5.78 -5.53
N ASN A 21 11.90 -5.48 -4.45
CA ASN A 21 12.53 -5.39 -3.13
C ASN A 21 13.12 -6.73 -2.71
N ARG A 22 12.44 -7.84 -3.00
CA ARG A 22 12.99 -9.18 -2.75
C ARG A 22 14.19 -9.47 -3.64
N SER A 23 14.15 -9.11 -4.92
CA SER A 23 15.29 -9.24 -5.83
C SER A 23 16.51 -8.48 -5.30
N MET A 24 16.35 -7.20 -4.95
CA MET A 24 17.42 -6.37 -4.41
C MET A 24 18.03 -6.95 -3.11
N GLU A 25 17.19 -7.52 -2.25
CA GLU A 25 17.64 -8.17 -1.01
C GLU A 25 18.46 -9.44 -1.30
N LEU A 26 18.01 -10.28 -2.24
CA LEU A 26 18.73 -11.48 -2.66
C LEU A 26 20.09 -11.16 -3.30
N ASP A 27 20.20 -10.01 -3.96
CA ASP A 27 21.44 -9.50 -4.56
C ASP A 27 22.35 -8.81 -3.53
N GLY A 28 21.99 -8.81 -2.23
CA GLY A 28 22.79 -8.21 -1.15
C GLY A 28 22.58 -6.69 -1.00
N GLY A 29 21.55 -6.13 -1.61
CA GLY A 29 21.22 -4.70 -1.51
C GLY A 29 20.67 -4.30 -0.13
N SER A 30 20.76 -3.02 0.18
CA SER A 30 20.24 -2.48 1.44
C SER A 30 18.76 -2.11 1.34
N TRP A 31 17.93 -2.67 2.24
CA TRP A 31 16.50 -2.28 2.36
C TRP A 31 16.31 -0.77 2.58
N ALA A 32 17.24 -0.13 3.30
CA ALA A 32 17.18 1.30 3.56
C ALA A 32 17.37 2.13 2.27
N TRP A 33 18.28 1.67 1.38
CA TRP A 33 18.44 2.26 0.06
C TRP A 33 17.22 1.98 -0.85
N SER A 34 16.71 0.76 -0.86
CA SER A 34 15.49 0.41 -1.62
C SER A 34 14.30 1.28 -1.21
N ALA A 35 14.14 1.57 0.10
CA ALA A 35 13.08 2.43 0.59
C ALA A 35 13.30 3.90 0.24
N SER A 36 14.47 4.46 0.54
CA SER A 36 14.74 5.89 0.40
C SER A 36 14.84 6.32 -1.07
N LEU A 37 15.55 5.58 -1.90
CA LEU A 37 15.71 5.89 -3.33
C LEU A 37 14.39 5.90 -4.07
N ARG A 38 13.44 5.02 -3.72
CA ARG A 38 12.10 5.05 -4.32
C ARG A 38 11.47 6.43 -4.23
N PHE A 39 11.47 7.03 -3.03
CA PHE A 39 10.85 8.35 -2.83
C PHE A 39 11.72 9.48 -3.37
N MET A 40 13.05 9.33 -3.37
CA MET A 40 13.95 10.28 -4.01
C MET A 40 13.72 10.33 -5.52
N PHE A 41 13.46 9.20 -6.19
CA PHE A 41 13.10 9.16 -7.61
C PHE A 41 11.65 9.61 -7.86
N MET A 42 10.71 9.29 -6.97
CA MET A 42 9.33 9.76 -7.09
C MET A 42 9.22 11.28 -7.09
N LEU A 43 10.06 11.97 -6.31
CA LEU A 43 10.00 13.43 -6.20
C LEU A 43 10.20 14.15 -7.55
N PRO A 44 11.29 13.95 -8.30
CA PRO A 44 11.47 14.59 -9.60
C PRO A 44 10.40 14.16 -10.61
N LEU A 45 9.98 12.88 -10.61
CA LEU A 45 8.93 12.40 -11.52
C LEU A 45 7.59 13.13 -11.25
N LEU A 46 7.19 13.26 -10.00
CA LEU A 46 5.96 13.96 -9.63
C LEU A 46 6.07 15.48 -9.86
N LEU A 47 7.25 16.07 -9.62
CA LEU A 47 7.50 17.48 -9.94
C LEU A 47 7.37 17.74 -11.43
N LEU A 48 7.86 16.84 -12.29
CA LEU A 48 7.67 16.94 -13.73
C LEU A 48 6.19 16.85 -14.11
N ILE A 49 5.46 15.82 -13.63
CA ILE A 49 4.03 15.61 -13.95
C ILE A 49 3.19 16.82 -13.51
N VAL A 50 3.32 17.24 -12.26
CA VAL A 50 2.53 18.36 -11.70
C VAL A 50 3.02 19.70 -12.26
N GLY A 51 4.32 19.81 -12.57
CA GLY A 51 4.94 20.99 -13.16
C GLY A 51 4.43 21.26 -14.58
N PHE A 52 4.35 20.24 -15.43
CA PHE A 52 3.75 20.34 -16.77
C PHE A 52 2.29 20.79 -16.71
N GLN A 53 1.54 20.41 -15.68
CA GLN A 53 0.18 20.90 -15.45
C GLN A 53 0.13 22.30 -14.84
N ARG A 54 1.28 22.95 -14.59
CA ARG A 54 1.44 24.26 -13.89
C ARG A 54 0.77 24.32 -12.51
N ASN A 55 0.67 23.19 -11.82
CA ASN A 55 -0.11 23.00 -10.59
C ASN A 55 0.74 22.83 -9.31
N VAL A 56 2.03 23.18 -9.33
CA VAL A 56 2.93 23.07 -8.15
C VAL A 56 2.64 24.16 -7.11
N LYS A 57 2.34 25.40 -7.53
CA LYS A 57 2.10 26.52 -6.61
C LYS A 57 0.99 26.25 -5.58
N PRO A 58 -0.18 25.69 -5.94
CA PRO A 58 -1.23 25.36 -4.96
C PRO A 58 -0.74 24.37 -3.88
N VAL A 59 0.09 23.40 -4.24
CA VAL A 59 0.67 22.43 -3.30
C VAL A 59 1.54 23.13 -2.27
N LEU A 60 2.51 23.94 -2.72
CA LEU A 60 3.41 24.68 -1.83
C LEU A 60 2.66 25.67 -0.94
N HIS A 61 1.64 26.32 -1.47
CA HIS A 61 0.80 27.23 -0.70
C HIS A 61 0.03 26.49 0.41
N HIS A 62 -0.56 25.35 0.09
CA HIS A 62 -1.29 24.53 1.07
C HIS A 62 -0.37 23.96 2.15
N ILE A 63 0.83 23.50 1.78
CA ILE A 63 1.86 23.05 2.74
C ILE A 63 2.27 24.18 3.68
N ARG A 64 2.56 25.39 3.14
CA ARG A 64 2.97 26.55 3.97
C ARG A 64 1.92 26.99 4.98
N LYS A 65 0.64 26.85 4.65
CA LYS A 65 -0.46 27.19 5.58
C LYS A 65 -0.53 26.25 6.78
N LYS A 66 -0.26 24.96 6.59
CA LYS A 66 -0.39 23.93 7.64
C LYS A 66 0.71 22.88 7.51
N PRO A 67 1.99 23.23 7.76
CA PRO A 67 3.13 22.33 7.50
C PRO A 67 3.15 21.07 8.38
N LEU A 68 2.74 21.19 9.66
CA LEU A 68 2.81 20.10 10.62
C LEU A 68 1.90 18.90 10.26
N PRO A 69 0.61 19.09 9.93
CA PRO A 69 -0.22 17.98 9.43
C PRO A 69 0.35 17.32 8.17
N TRP A 70 0.91 18.11 7.24
CA TRP A 70 1.57 17.56 6.06
C TRP A 70 2.77 16.69 6.44
N PHE A 71 3.67 17.19 7.27
CA PHE A 71 4.84 16.44 7.71
C PHE A 71 4.44 15.15 8.44
N LEU A 72 3.54 15.25 9.42
CA LEU A 72 3.10 14.12 10.23
C LEU A 72 2.46 13.03 9.37
N TRP A 73 1.44 13.38 8.58
CA TRP A 73 0.67 12.37 7.83
C TRP A 73 1.40 11.87 6.60
N SER A 74 2.33 12.66 6.04
CA SER A 74 3.23 12.17 4.99
C SER A 74 4.25 11.17 5.54
N THR A 75 4.83 11.46 6.71
CA THR A 75 5.76 10.52 7.36
C THR A 75 5.04 9.25 7.79
N VAL A 76 3.82 9.32 8.31
CA VAL A 76 3.01 8.14 8.63
C VAL A 76 2.66 7.37 7.36
N GLY A 77 2.04 8.02 6.37
CA GLY A 77 1.48 7.35 5.19
C GLY A 77 2.52 6.86 4.19
N PHE A 78 3.71 7.42 4.16
CA PHE A 78 4.81 7.01 3.28
C PHE A 78 5.98 6.42 4.07
N GLY A 79 6.48 7.10 5.10
CA GLY A 79 7.63 6.67 5.88
C GLY A 79 7.36 5.40 6.69
N LEU A 80 6.44 5.47 7.65
CA LEU A 80 6.09 4.33 8.51
C LEU A 80 5.31 3.23 7.78
N PHE A 81 4.82 3.50 6.58
CA PHE A 81 4.29 2.46 5.70
C PHE A 81 5.42 1.71 4.99
N TYR A 82 6.27 2.43 4.23
CA TYR A 82 7.12 1.77 3.25
C TYR A 82 8.46 1.29 3.81
N ALA A 83 9.06 1.99 4.76
CA ALA A 83 10.33 1.57 5.36
C ALA A 83 10.22 0.22 6.10
N PRO A 84 9.20 -0.02 6.97
CA PRO A 84 9.03 -1.33 7.58
C PRO A 84 8.65 -2.42 6.58
N LEU A 85 7.94 -2.07 5.50
CA LEU A 85 7.59 -3.01 4.45
C LEU A 85 8.84 -3.51 3.70
N THR A 86 9.76 -2.61 3.33
CA THR A 86 11.03 -2.99 2.71
C THR A 86 11.94 -3.74 3.68
N PHE A 87 11.96 -3.37 4.95
CA PHE A 87 12.70 -4.12 5.98
C PHE A 87 12.21 -5.57 6.09
N ALA A 88 10.92 -5.80 6.00
CA ALA A 88 10.35 -7.15 6.11
C ALA A 88 10.81 -8.10 4.98
N THR A 89 11.22 -7.58 3.80
CA THR A 89 11.71 -8.42 2.70
C THR A 89 13.05 -9.12 2.99
N ILE A 90 13.79 -8.69 4.01
CA ILE A 90 14.97 -9.41 4.53
C ILE A 90 14.58 -10.80 5.03
N TYR A 91 13.41 -10.90 5.65
CA TYR A 91 13.00 -12.08 6.43
C TYR A 91 12.00 -12.97 5.71
N GLY A 92 11.46 -12.55 4.57
CA GLY A 92 10.47 -13.34 3.83
C GLY A 92 10.42 -13.02 2.34
N PRO A 93 9.92 -13.95 1.50
CA PRO A 93 9.69 -13.69 0.08
C PRO A 93 8.64 -12.59 -0.10
N GLY A 94 8.68 -11.89 -1.24
CA GLY A 94 7.82 -10.74 -1.48
C GLY A 94 6.34 -11.07 -1.48
N TRP A 95 5.94 -12.24 -2.01
CA TRP A 95 4.55 -12.70 -1.95
C TRP A 95 4.04 -12.87 -0.51
N LEU A 96 4.91 -13.30 0.42
CA LEU A 96 4.58 -13.45 1.83
C LEU A 96 4.45 -12.08 2.52
N VAL A 97 5.36 -11.15 2.21
CA VAL A 97 5.29 -9.75 2.64
C VAL A 97 3.99 -9.12 2.13
N ALA A 98 3.66 -9.31 0.85
CA ALA A 98 2.40 -8.87 0.26
C ALA A 98 1.18 -9.46 0.97
N ALA A 99 1.18 -10.79 1.25
CA ALA A 99 0.09 -11.46 1.94
C ALA A 99 -0.11 -10.91 3.36
N THR A 100 0.97 -10.72 4.12
CA THR A 100 0.89 -10.19 5.50
C THR A 100 0.47 -8.72 5.50
N PHE A 101 0.91 -7.94 4.53
CA PHE A 101 0.48 -6.54 4.38
C PHE A 101 -1.04 -6.40 4.19
N GLN A 102 -1.75 -7.46 3.78
CA GLN A 102 -3.22 -7.44 3.67
C GLN A 102 -3.95 -7.19 5.01
N LEU A 103 -3.24 -7.24 6.14
CA LEU A 103 -3.73 -6.69 7.41
C LEU A 103 -4.21 -5.23 7.29
N THR A 104 -3.76 -4.51 6.24
CA THR A 104 -4.18 -3.15 5.93
C THR A 104 -5.70 -3.04 5.71
N ILE A 105 -6.35 -4.07 5.19
CA ILE A 105 -7.80 -4.12 4.95
C ILE A 105 -8.55 -4.09 6.29
N LEU A 106 -8.08 -4.89 7.23
CA LEU A 106 -8.63 -4.92 8.59
C LEU A 106 -8.37 -3.60 9.32
N ALA A 107 -7.13 -3.11 9.26
CA ALA A 107 -6.75 -1.81 9.83
C ALA A 107 -7.62 -0.69 9.27
N GLY A 108 -7.84 -0.65 7.95
CA GLY A 108 -8.72 0.31 7.29
C GLY A 108 -10.14 0.27 7.85
N SER A 109 -10.70 -0.90 8.11
CA SER A 109 -12.03 -1.07 8.69
C SER A 109 -12.12 -0.57 10.13
N PHE A 110 -11.11 -0.86 10.96
CA PHE A 110 -11.06 -0.39 12.37
C PHE A 110 -10.77 1.11 12.49
N LEU A 111 -10.13 1.71 11.50
CA LEU A 111 -9.88 3.16 11.50
C LEU A 111 -11.15 4.00 11.28
N VAL A 112 -12.23 3.42 10.71
CA VAL A 112 -13.48 4.16 10.41
C VAL A 112 -14.02 4.92 11.63
N PRO A 113 -14.31 4.29 12.79
CA PRO A 113 -14.88 5.00 13.95
C PRO A 113 -13.86 5.95 14.61
N LEU A 114 -12.56 5.71 14.45
CA LEU A 114 -11.51 6.56 15.03
C LEU A 114 -11.33 7.88 14.26
N LEU A 115 -11.60 7.85 12.95
CA LEU A 115 -11.38 8.99 12.07
C LEU A 115 -12.62 9.88 11.90
N ASP A 116 -13.83 9.33 12.06
CA ASP A 116 -15.10 10.02 11.80
C ASP A 116 -15.97 10.12 13.07
N LYS A 117 -15.43 10.73 14.13
CA LYS A 117 -16.10 10.89 15.43
C LYS A 117 -17.43 11.67 15.34
N GLU A 118 -17.52 12.66 14.44
CA GLU A 118 -18.71 13.50 14.28
C GLU A 118 -19.88 12.75 13.61
N LYS A 119 -19.60 11.85 12.68
CA LYS A 119 -20.63 11.11 11.95
C LYS A 119 -21.12 9.85 12.65
N LYS A 120 -20.56 9.50 13.84
CA LYS A 120 -20.87 8.26 14.60
C LYS A 120 -20.96 7.02 13.69
N GLN A 121 -20.07 6.94 12.70
CA GLN A 121 -20.09 5.85 11.75
C GLN A 121 -19.69 4.56 12.46
N LYS A 122 -20.53 3.53 12.30
CA LYS A 122 -20.28 2.20 12.86
C LYS A 122 -19.23 1.48 12.01
N ILE A 123 -18.51 0.58 12.64
CA ILE A 123 -17.63 -0.35 11.91
C ILE A 123 -18.50 -1.14 10.92
N PRO A 124 -18.14 -1.21 9.65
CA PRO A 124 -18.89 -2.00 8.68
C PRO A 124 -18.69 -3.49 8.97
N ILE A 125 -19.58 -4.06 9.78
CA ILE A 125 -19.46 -5.44 10.31
C ILE A 125 -19.26 -6.46 9.18
N GLN A 126 -19.95 -6.29 8.05
CA GLN A 126 -19.77 -7.17 6.90
C GLN A 126 -18.34 -7.10 6.34
N ALA A 127 -17.79 -5.87 6.23
CA ALA A 127 -16.41 -5.69 5.80
C ALA A 127 -15.42 -6.35 6.78
N VAL A 128 -15.65 -6.24 8.08
CA VAL A 128 -14.83 -6.90 9.11
C VAL A 128 -14.94 -8.44 9.02
N LEU A 129 -16.14 -9.00 8.89
CA LEU A 129 -16.32 -10.45 8.75
C LEU A 129 -15.61 -11.00 7.50
N ILE A 130 -15.72 -10.31 6.37
CA ILE A 130 -15.03 -10.70 5.14
C ILE A 130 -13.50 -10.56 5.31
N SER A 131 -13.05 -9.52 6.03
CA SER A 131 -11.62 -9.34 6.33
C SER A 131 -11.04 -10.48 7.16
N PHE A 132 -11.82 -11.15 8.00
CA PHE A 132 -11.38 -12.34 8.70
C PHE A 132 -11.07 -13.53 7.76
N ILE A 133 -11.76 -13.64 6.63
CA ILE A 133 -11.42 -14.63 5.60
C ILE A 133 -10.02 -14.33 5.04
N ILE A 134 -9.73 -13.06 4.73
CA ILE A 134 -8.42 -12.63 4.26
C ILE A 134 -7.35 -12.89 5.33
N LEU A 135 -7.64 -12.55 6.59
CA LEU A 135 -6.74 -12.83 7.72
C LEU A 135 -6.42 -14.32 7.88
N SER A 136 -7.43 -15.18 7.76
CA SER A 136 -7.24 -16.63 7.81
C SER A 136 -6.31 -17.10 6.68
N GLY A 137 -6.48 -16.52 5.49
CA GLY A 137 -5.59 -16.78 4.36
C GLY A 137 -4.14 -16.34 4.65
N VAL A 138 -3.95 -15.12 5.16
CA VAL A 138 -2.64 -14.62 5.58
C VAL A 138 -2.03 -15.51 6.66
N PHE A 139 -2.81 -15.92 7.65
CA PHE A 139 -2.34 -16.81 8.73
C PHE A 139 -1.83 -18.14 8.18
N LEU A 140 -2.56 -18.76 7.25
CA LEU A 140 -2.12 -20.02 6.64
C LEU A 140 -0.80 -19.86 5.87
N THR A 141 -0.61 -18.77 5.12
CA THR A 141 0.65 -18.51 4.42
C THR A 141 1.81 -18.33 5.40
N GLN A 142 1.59 -17.61 6.51
CA GLN A 142 2.60 -17.42 7.55
C GLN A 142 2.89 -18.70 8.34
N LEU A 143 1.91 -19.55 8.56
CA LEU A 143 2.08 -20.82 9.27
C LEU A 143 3.04 -21.75 8.52
N GLU A 144 2.91 -21.84 7.21
CA GLU A 144 3.82 -22.62 6.37
C GLU A 144 5.24 -22.05 6.42
N HIS A 145 5.39 -20.73 6.30
CA HIS A 145 6.68 -20.06 6.39
C HIS A 145 7.32 -20.28 7.77
N ALA A 146 6.54 -20.16 8.85
CA ALA A 146 7.03 -20.36 10.23
C ALA A 146 7.58 -21.78 10.50
N SER A 147 7.17 -22.77 9.72
CA SER A 147 7.71 -24.12 9.82
C SER A 147 9.14 -24.26 9.24
N ALA A 148 9.56 -23.31 8.39
CA ALA A 148 10.82 -23.36 7.66
C ALA A 148 11.91 -22.42 8.19
N VAL A 149 11.56 -21.45 9.06
CA VAL A 149 12.49 -20.43 9.55
C VAL A 149 12.38 -20.23 11.07
N PRO A 150 13.41 -19.67 11.75
CA PRO A 150 13.34 -19.34 13.16
C PRO A 150 12.21 -18.37 13.49
N LEU A 151 11.57 -18.54 14.66
CA LEU A 151 10.48 -17.66 15.12
C LEU A 151 10.88 -16.18 15.12
N ALA A 152 12.13 -15.86 15.45
CA ALA A 152 12.65 -14.50 15.40
C ALA A 152 12.50 -13.88 14.01
N SER A 153 12.78 -14.62 12.92
CA SER A 153 12.64 -14.16 11.55
C SER A 153 11.16 -13.90 11.21
N VAL A 154 10.25 -14.78 11.65
CA VAL A 154 8.81 -14.57 11.47
C VAL A 154 8.36 -13.28 12.18
N LEU A 155 8.80 -13.05 13.41
CA LEU A 155 8.43 -11.84 14.17
C LEU A 155 9.00 -10.58 13.53
N LEU A 156 10.27 -10.63 13.05
CA LEU A 156 10.91 -9.52 12.36
C LEU A 156 10.31 -9.25 10.96
N CYS A 157 9.61 -10.22 10.37
CA CYS A 157 8.80 -10.00 9.18
C CYS A 157 7.43 -9.40 9.55
N VAL A 158 6.70 -10.00 10.50
CA VAL A 158 5.30 -9.70 10.78
C VAL A 158 5.10 -8.35 11.50
N PHE A 159 5.90 -8.04 12.55
CA PHE A 159 5.70 -6.81 13.33
C PHE A 159 5.88 -5.53 12.50
N PRO A 160 6.93 -5.38 11.69
CA PRO A 160 7.05 -4.22 10.79
C PRO A 160 5.88 -4.12 9.81
N LEU A 161 5.37 -5.25 9.32
CA LEU A 161 4.22 -5.26 8.41
C LEU A 161 2.92 -4.87 9.07
N ILE A 162 2.70 -5.18 10.35
CA ILE A 162 1.56 -4.67 11.12
C ILE A 162 1.62 -3.14 11.19
N LEU A 163 2.80 -2.57 11.47
CA LEU A 163 2.97 -1.11 11.47
C LEU A 163 2.66 -0.53 10.09
N SER A 164 3.21 -1.11 9.03
CA SER A 164 2.94 -0.70 7.65
C SER A 164 1.46 -0.76 7.30
N ALA A 165 0.79 -1.86 7.68
CA ALA A 165 -0.62 -2.12 7.40
C ALA A 165 -1.57 -1.09 8.05
N VAL A 166 -1.21 -0.57 9.23
CA VAL A 166 -1.97 0.49 9.92
C VAL A 166 -1.60 1.87 9.36
N ALA A 167 -0.31 2.13 9.14
CA ALA A 167 0.20 3.43 8.73
C ALA A 167 -0.32 3.85 7.35
N TYR A 168 -0.42 2.92 6.40
CA TYR A 168 -0.83 3.20 5.04
C TYR A 168 -2.25 3.77 4.93
N PRO A 169 -3.33 3.07 5.37
CA PRO A 169 -4.68 3.62 5.30
C PRO A 169 -4.86 4.83 6.22
N LEU A 170 -4.21 4.87 7.39
CA LEU A 170 -4.26 6.00 8.31
C LEU A 170 -3.71 7.27 7.65
N GLY A 171 -2.51 7.21 7.08
CA GLY A 171 -1.87 8.35 6.41
C GLY A 171 -2.65 8.83 5.20
N ASN A 172 -3.13 7.90 4.34
CA ASN A 172 -3.94 8.23 3.18
C ASN A 172 -5.25 8.93 3.57
N ARG A 173 -6.00 8.36 4.53
CA ARG A 173 -7.30 8.91 4.96
C ARG A 173 -7.14 10.26 5.67
N LYS A 174 -6.15 10.39 6.55
CA LYS A 174 -5.87 11.67 7.24
C LYS A 174 -5.45 12.75 6.26
N MET A 175 -4.62 12.42 5.27
CA MET A 175 -4.23 13.38 4.25
C MET A 175 -5.40 13.74 3.33
N MET A 176 -6.26 12.77 2.98
CA MET A 176 -7.47 13.01 2.20
C MET A 176 -8.44 13.96 2.93
N GLN A 177 -8.63 13.78 4.25
CA GLN A 177 -9.40 14.69 5.09
C GLN A 177 -8.76 16.08 5.20
N HIS A 178 -7.41 16.12 5.34
CA HIS A 178 -6.68 17.39 5.48
C HIS A 178 -6.73 18.26 4.23
N VAL A 179 -6.64 17.64 3.04
CA VAL A 179 -6.69 18.32 1.75
C VAL A 179 -8.14 18.68 1.36
N ASP A 180 -9.10 17.88 1.76
CA ASP A 180 -10.56 18.05 1.56
C ASP A 180 -10.95 18.50 0.14
N GLY A 181 -10.38 17.84 -0.87
CA GLY A 181 -10.65 18.12 -2.28
C GLY A 181 -10.05 19.41 -2.83
N GLN A 182 -9.28 20.20 -2.03
CA GLN A 182 -8.64 21.44 -2.49
C GLN A 182 -7.47 21.17 -3.46
N LEU A 183 -6.91 19.98 -3.42
CA LEU A 183 -5.83 19.52 -4.30
C LEU A 183 -6.24 18.23 -4.99
N ASN A 184 -5.82 18.05 -6.24
CA ASN A 184 -6.05 16.79 -6.95
C ASN A 184 -5.10 15.68 -6.45
N THR A 185 -5.33 14.45 -6.92
CA THR A 185 -4.55 13.27 -6.50
C THR A 185 -3.05 13.44 -6.72
N PHE A 186 -2.60 13.93 -7.88
CA PHE A 186 -1.18 14.15 -8.17
C PHE A 186 -0.55 15.20 -7.24
N GLN A 187 -1.27 16.29 -7.00
CA GLN A 187 -0.85 17.35 -6.07
C GLN A 187 -0.73 16.82 -4.64
N ARG A 188 -1.68 16.00 -4.20
CA ARG A 188 -1.65 15.37 -2.87
C ARG A 188 -0.43 14.46 -2.71
N ILE A 189 -0.18 13.58 -3.69
CA ILE A 189 0.98 12.68 -3.67
C ILE A 189 2.29 13.47 -3.71
N LEU A 190 2.40 14.50 -4.56
CA LEU A 190 3.57 15.37 -4.60
C LEU A 190 3.83 16.03 -3.24
N GLY A 191 2.81 16.62 -2.63
CA GLY A 191 2.92 17.23 -1.30
C GLY A 191 3.36 16.24 -0.23
N MET A 192 2.80 15.04 -0.22
CA MET A 192 3.21 13.97 0.69
C MET A 192 4.65 13.51 0.43
N THR A 193 5.06 13.41 -0.83
CA THR A 193 6.45 13.06 -1.17
C THR A 193 7.42 14.13 -0.68
N ILE A 194 7.15 15.42 -0.96
CA ILE A 194 7.99 16.54 -0.49
C ILE A 194 8.14 16.51 1.04
N MET A 195 7.02 16.37 1.75
CA MET A 195 7.02 16.48 3.21
C MET A 195 7.54 15.24 3.94
N SER A 196 7.65 14.09 3.24
CA SER A 196 8.33 12.90 3.77
C SER A 196 9.83 12.86 3.47
N MET A 197 10.38 13.78 2.64
CA MET A 197 11.80 13.78 2.29
C MET A 197 12.77 13.77 3.49
N PRO A 198 12.53 14.53 4.59
CA PRO A 198 13.42 14.49 5.74
C PRO A 198 13.59 13.07 6.31
N PHE A 199 12.52 12.27 6.36
CA PHE A 199 12.56 10.88 6.79
C PHE A 199 13.43 10.03 5.85
N TRP A 200 13.27 10.20 4.53
CA TRP A 200 14.03 9.45 3.53
C TRP A 200 15.50 9.81 3.51
N PHE A 201 15.85 11.07 3.72
CA PHE A 201 17.25 11.49 3.88
C PHE A 201 17.90 10.88 5.13
N LEU A 202 17.21 10.83 6.25
CA LEU A 202 17.72 10.16 7.45
C LEU A 202 17.92 8.66 7.23
N LEU A 203 16.98 8.02 6.53
CA LEU A 203 17.10 6.59 6.21
C LEU A 203 18.23 6.32 5.20
N SER A 204 18.48 7.22 4.26
CA SER A 204 19.61 7.08 3.33
C SER A 204 20.97 7.26 4.01
N ILE A 205 21.06 8.14 5.03
CA ILE A 205 22.26 8.25 5.87
C ILE A 205 22.52 6.95 6.61
N TYR A 206 21.48 6.33 7.18
CA TYR A 206 21.58 5.00 7.78
C TYR A 206 22.04 3.95 6.77
N GLY A 207 21.44 3.91 5.57
CA GLY A 207 21.84 3.00 4.49
C GLY A 207 23.30 3.17 4.09
N PHE A 208 23.76 4.41 3.95
CA PHE A 208 25.15 4.73 3.66
C PHE A 208 26.11 4.29 4.78
N ALA A 209 25.74 4.54 6.01
CA ALA A 209 26.59 4.17 7.17
C ALA A 209 26.72 2.65 7.35
N THR A 210 25.71 1.87 6.96
CA THR A 210 25.69 0.41 7.15
C THR A 210 26.16 -0.40 5.95
N HIS A 211 25.93 0.09 4.73
CA HIS A 211 26.18 -0.66 3.48
C HIS A 211 27.01 0.14 2.45
N GLY A 212 27.37 1.40 2.74
CA GLY A 212 28.02 2.27 1.76
C GLY A 212 27.05 2.77 0.67
N LEU A 213 27.58 3.09 -0.50
CA LEU A 213 26.77 3.52 -1.65
C LEU A 213 25.99 2.34 -2.25
N PRO A 214 24.78 2.57 -2.75
CA PRO A 214 24.00 1.50 -3.40
C PRO A 214 24.65 1.10 -4.74
N GLU A 215 24.57 -0.17 -5.08
CA GLU A 215 25.01 -0.66 -6.37
C GLU A 215 24.12 -0.15 -7.51
N THR A 216 24.69 -0.06 -8.73
CA THR A 216 23.97 0.42 -9.92
C THR A 216 22.72 -0.42 -10.19
N THR A 217 22.79 -1.73 -9.96
CA THR A 217 21.64 -2.65 -10.12
C THR A 217 20.51 -2.28 -9.17
N GLN A 218 20.84 -2.05 -7.89
CA GLN A 218 19.85 -1.61 -6.89
C GLN A 218 19.22 -0.26 -7.26
N VAL A 219 20.04 0.71 -7.71
CA VAL A 219 19.56 2.02 -8.17
C VAL A 219 18.57 1.88 -9.33
N THR A 220 18.91 1.04 -10.33
CA THR A 220 18.05 0.80 -11.49
C THR A 220 16.76 0.11 -11.11
N GLN A 221 16.80 -0.94 -10.32
CA GLN A 221 15.62 -1.66 -9.84
C GLN A 221 14.72 -0.74 -9.00
N THR A 222 15.32 0.09 -8.13
CA THR A 222 14.56 1.06 -7.33
C THR A 222 13.92 2.14 -8.19
N PHE A 223 14.57 2.58 -9.27
CA PHE A 223 13.95 3.50 -10.24
C PHE A 223 12.70 2.88 -10.89
N ILE A 224 12.76 1.60 -11.28
CA ILE A 224 11.60 0.87 -11.81
C ILE A 224 10.47 0.81 -10.75
N VAL A 225 10.82 0.50 -9.50
CA VAL A 225 9.85 0.54 -8.39
C VAL A 225 9.24 1.94 -8.21
N ALA A 226 10.05 3.00 -8.32
CA ALA A 226 9.56 4.38 -8.20
C ALA A 226 8.56 4.73 -9.30
N VAL A 227 8.80 4.30 -10.54
CA VAL A 227 7.89 4.56 -11.67
C VAL A 227 6.59 3.76 -11.51
N PHE A 228 6.68 2.43 -11.45
CA PHE A 228 5.51 1.55 -11.50
C PHE A 228 4.72 1.56 -10.18
N SER A 229 5.37 1.28 -9.08
CA SER A 229 4.72 1.23 -7.76
C SER A 229 4.63 2.62 -7.12
N GLY A 230 5.70 3.41 -7.21
CA GLY A 230 5.76 4.72 -6.58
C GLY A 230 4.79 5.74 -7.21
N VAL A 231 4.82 5.90 -8.52
CA VAL A 231 3.99 6.89 -9.21
C VAL A 231 2.69 6.25 -9.71
N ILE A 232 2.77 5.26 -10.61
CA ILE A 232 1.58 4.74 -11.30
C ILE A 232 0.62 4.10 -10.31
N ALA A 233 1.06 3.13 -9.51
CA ALA A 233 0.19 2.44 -8.56
C ALA A 233 -0.38 3.38 -7.50
N THR A 234 0.47 4.24 -6.92
CA THR A 234 0.04 5.19 -5.88
C THR A 234 -1.00 6.18 -6.41
N VAL A 235 -0.82 6.70 -7.63
CA VAL A 235 -1.80 7.59 -8.28
C VAL A 235 -3.12 6.86 -8.51
N LEU A 236 -3.08 5.64 -9.05
CA LEU A 236 -4.27 4.83 -9.29
C LEU A 236 -5.02 4.53 -7.98
N PHE A 237 -4.30 4.12 -6.93
CA PHE A 237 -4.93 3.81 -5.64
C PHE A 237 -5.53 5.05 -4.99
N PHE A 238 -4.78 6.15 -4.93
CA PHE A 238 -5.28 7.39 -4.32
C PHE A 238 -6.45 7.98 -5.12
N TYR A 239 -6.44 7.84 -6.43
CA TYR A 239 -7.57 8.22 -7.26
C TYR A 239 -8.79 7.32 -7.02
N ALA A 240 -8.58 6.01 -6.93
CA ALA A 240 -9.66 5.06 -6.63
C ALA A 240 -10.30 5.34 -5.26
N THR A 241 -9.49 5.60 -4.22
CA THR A 241 -9.98 5.95 -2.87
C THR A 241 -10.67 7.32 -2.85
N GLU A 242 -10.18 8.30 -3.61
CA GLU A 242 -10.81 9.62 -3.72
C GLU A 242 -12.20 9.55 -4.35
N LEU A 243 -12.39 8.71 -5.37
CA LEU A 243 -13.71 8.51 -6.00
C LEU A 243 -14.80 8.04 -5.02
N VAL A 244 -14.41 7.43 -3.92
CA VAL A 244 -15.33 6.84 -2.93
C VAL A 244 -15.11 7.38 -1.51
N ARG A 245 -14.42 8.51 -1.36
CA ARG A 245 -13.97 9.08 -0.07
C ARG A 245 -15.08 9.28 0.97
N ASN A 246 -16.32 9.50 0.52
CA ASN A 246 -17.48 9.75 1.39
C ASN A 246 -18.27 8.47 1.71
N GLU A 247 -17.86 7.31 1.19
CA GLU A 247 -18.56 6.05 1.29
C GLU A 247 -17.64 4.97 1.87
N ASN A 248 -17.61 4.85 3.21
CA ASN A 248 -16.64 3.99 3.91
C ASN A 248 -16.66 2.52 3.46
N GLU A 249 -17.82 1.98 3.12
CA GLU A 249 -17.94 0.61 2.62
C GLU A 249 -17.29 0.44 1.26
N LYS A 250 -17.51 1.41 0.35
CA LYS A 250 -16.84 1.41 -0.96
C LYS A 250 -15.35 1.65 -0.84
N LEU A 251 -14.93 2.50 0.13
CA LEU A 251 -13.53 2.73 0.43
C LEU A 251 -12.86 1.43 0.90
N ALA A 252 -13.49 0.69 1.83
CA ALA A 252 -13.01 -0.62 2.26
C ALA A 252 -12.95 -1.62 1.10
N GLY A 253 -13.92 -1.59 0.17
CA GLY A 253 -13.89 -2.40 -1.05
C GLY A 253 -12.72 -2.08 -1.98
N VAL A 254 -12.35 -0.79 -2.12
CA VAL A 254 -11.17 -0.38 -2.89
C VAL A 254 -9.89 -0.81 -2.17
N GLU A 255 -9.80 -0.62 -0.85
CA GLU A 255 -8.65 -1.08 -0.05
C GLU A 255 -8.49 -2.60 -0.15
N ALA A 256 -9.59 -3.37 -0.18
CA ALA A 256 -9.55 -4.82 -0.35
C ALA A 256 -8.99 -5.28 -1.71
N THR A 257 -9.03 -4.45 -2.75
CA THR A 257 -8.43 -4.82 -4.05
C THR A 257 -6.92 -5.00 -3.97
N GLN A 258 -6.27 -4.44 -2.93
CA GLN A 258 -4.84 -4.60 -2.72
C GLN A 258 -4.46 -6.05 -2.39
N SER A 259 -5.39 -6.90 -1.96
CA SER A 259 -5.13 -8.34 -1.80
C SER A 259 -4.71 -9.03 -3.11
N GLY A 260 -5.03 -8.46 -4.26
CA GLY A 260 -4.50 -8.88 -5.56
C GLY A 260 -2.98 -8.81 -5.67
N GLU A 261 -2.32 -7.93 -4.88
CA GLU A 261 -0.85 -7.84 -4.83
C GLU A 261 -0.19 -9.18 -4.50
N VAL A 262 -0.82 -10.00 -3.64
CA VAL A 262 -0.31 -11.32 -3.24
C VAL A 262 -0.17 -12.24 -4.46
N VAL A 263 -1.22 -12.27 -5.27
CA VAL A 263 -1.27 -13.12 -6.48
C VAL A 263 -0.26 -12.63 -7.51
N PHE A 264 -0.25 -11.31 -7.78
CA PHE A 264 0.67 -10.73 -8.75
C PHE A 264 2.13 -10.83 -8.28
N ALA A 265 2.41 -10.67 -6.97
CA ALA A 265 3.76 -10.84 -6.42
C ALA A 265 4.21 -12.29 -6.53
N LEU A 266 3.37 -13.26 -6.17
CA LEU A 266 3.69 -14.68 -6.28
C LEU A 266 4.04 -15.06 -7.72
N PHE A 267 3.18 -14.74 -8.68
CA PHE A 267 3.44 -15.03 -10.08
C PHE A 267 4.68 -14.32 -10.60
N GLY A 268 4.88 -13.05 -10.20
CA GLY A 268 6.06 -12.28 -10.58
C GLY A 268 7.35 -12.88 -10.03
N GLU A 269 7.39 -13.33 -8.78
CA GLU A 269 8.57 -14.00 -8.20
C GLU A 269 8.86 -15.34 -8.86
N ILE A 270 7.84 -16.15 -9.13
CA ILE A 270 8.04 -17.42 -9.84
C ILE A 270 8.62 -17.18 -11.23
N LEU A 271 8.08 -16.22 -11.98
CA LEU A 271 8.47 -15.96 -13.36
C LEU A 271 9.80 -15.22 -13.51
N LEU A 272 10.09 -14.27 -12.60
CA LEU A 272 11.24 -13.38 -12.72
C LEU A 272 12.41 -13.76 -11.82
N LEU A 273 12.13 -14.37 -10.66
CA LEU A 273 13.16 -14.75 -9.68
C LEU A 273 13.35 -16.26 -9.56
N ASN A 274 12.66 -17.06 -10.40
CA ASN A 274 12.66 -18.52 -10.31
C ASN A 274 12.34 -19.03 -8.88
N ALA A 275 11.46 -18.32 -8.15
CA ALA A 275 11.07 -18.69 -6.81
C ALA A 275 10.35 -20.04 -6.81
N ALA A 276 10.56 -20.84 -5.75
CA ALA A 276 9.86 -22.10 -5.58
C ALA A 276 8.35 -21.85 -5.43
N PHE A 277 7.56 -22.79 -5.98
CA PHE A 277 6.12 -22.77 -5.79
C PHE A 277 5.79 -22.96 -4.30
N PRO A 278 4.87 -22.17 -3.70
CA PRO A 278 4.48 -22.35 -2.31
C PRO A 278 3.80 -23.72 -2.11
N GLY A 279 3.87 -24.24 -0.90
CA GLY A 279 3.22 -25.48 -0.56
C GLY A 279 1.69 -25.36 -0.52
N ILE A 280 1.03 -26.49 -0.29
CA ILE A 280 -0.44 -26.59 -0.34
C ILE A 280 -1.12 -25.68 0.67
N VAL A 281 -0.54 -25.50 1.86
CA VAL A 281 -1.10 -24.63 2.92
C VAL A 281 -1.08 -23.18 2.49
N SER A 282 0.03 -22.73 1.90
CA SER A 282 0.14 -21.36 1.36
C SER A 282 -0.79 -21.13 0.17
N ILE A 283 -0.93 -22.11 -0.71
CA ILE A 283 -1.90 -22.03 -1.83
C ILE A 283 -3.33 -21.89 -1.29
N ALA A 284 -3.72 -22.70 -0.30
CA ALA A 284 -5.02 -22.56 0.34
C ALA A 284 -5.20 -21.18 0.97
N GLY A 285 -4.16 -20.66 1.61
CA GLY A 285 -4.14 -19.29 2.17
C GLY A 285 -4.35 -18.21 1.10
N ILE A 286 -3.66 -18.31 -0.03
CA ILE A 286 -3.79 -17.39 -1.17
C ILE A 286 -5.21 -17.44 -1.75
N LEU A 287 -5.80 -18.62 -1.88
CA LEU A 287 -7.18 -18.78 -2.35
C LEU A 287 -8.19 -18.12 -1.40
N LEU A 288 -7.98 -18.21 -0.08
CA LEU A 288 -8.80 -17.49 0.90
C LEU A 288 -8.64 -15.96 0.77
N VAL A 289 -7.44 -15.47 0.52
CA VAL A 289 -7.20 -14.04 0.26
C VAL A 289 -8.00 -13.59 -0.97
N ILE A 290 -7.92 -14.34 -2.08
CA ILE A 290 -8.68 -14.06 -3.30
C ILE A 290 -10.19 -14.09 -3.04
N LEU A 291 -10.66 -15.13 -2.34
CA LEU A 291 -12.08 -15.25 -1.98
C LEU A 291 -12.55 -14.04 -1.16
N GLY A 292 -11.78 -13.64 -0.15
CA GLY A 292 -12.08 -12.46 0.65
C GLY A 292 -12.15 -11.18 -0.19
N MET A 293 -11.23 -10.98 -1.14
CA MET A 293 -11.25 -9.86 -2.09
C MET A 293 -12.54 -9.85 -2.95
N VAL A 294 -12.91 -11.00 -3.50
CA VAL A 294 -14.13 -11.14 -4.31
C VAL A 294 -15.36 -10.83 -3.46
N LEU A 295 -15.45 -11.38 -2.24
CA LEU A 295 -16.57 -11.12 -1.33
C LEU A 295 -16.67 -9.64 -0.93
N HIS A 296 -15.55 -8.95 -0.68
CA HIS A 296 -15.55 -7.52 -0.42
C HIS A 296 -16.08 -6.71 -1.61
N SER A 297 -15.64 -7.07 -2.82
CA SER A 297 -16.13 -6.43 -4.05
C SER A 297 -17.63 -6.64 -4.25
N LEU A 298 -18.12 -7.87 -4.04
CA LEU A 298 -19.54 -8.22 -4.16
C LEU A 298 -20.40 -7.52 -3.09
N ALA A 299 -19.95 -7.48 -1.82
CA ALA A 299 -20.64 -6.76 -0.75
C ALA A 299 -20.80 -5.28 -1.08
N THR A 300 -19.75 -4.64 -1.60
CA THR A 300 -19.77 -3.25 -2.07
C THR A 300 -20.82 -3.01 -3.16
N VAL A 301 -20.92 -3.93 -4.13
CA VAL A 301 -21.92 -3.87 -5.22
C VAL A 301 -23.34 -4.05 -4.68
N TYR A 302 -23.55 -5.01 -3.78
CA TYR A 302 -24.86 -5.32 -3.21
C TYR A 302 -25.44 -4.14 -2.40
N GLU A 303 -24.64 -3.51 -1.55
CA GLU A 303 -25.08 -2.37 -0.75
C GLU A 303 -25.40 -1.13 -1.59
N ASN A 304 -24.65 -0.90 -2.68
CA ASN A 304 -24.98 0.16 -3.62
C ASN A 304 -26.35 -0.01 -4.25
N ARG A 305 -26.72 -1.25 -4.61
CA ARG A 305 -28.04 -1.56 -5.16
C ARG A 305 -29.16 -1.34 -4.14
N LYS A 306 -28.88 -1.55 -2.85
CA LYS A 306 -29.86 -1.36 -1.77
C LYS A 306 -30.09 0.13 -1.45
N LYS A 307 -29.04 0.96 -1.51
CA LYS A 307 -29.11 2.41 -1.21
C LYS A 307 -29.67 3.24 -2.39
N HIS A 308 -29.59 2.74 -3.63
CA HIS A 308 -30.09 3.41 -4.82
C HIS A 308 -31.04 2.52 -5.65
N PRO A 309 -32.31 2.32 -5.19
CA PRO A 309 -33.28 1.48 -5.89
C PRO A 309 -33.63 1.96 -7.31
N SER A 310 -33.40 3.24 -7.60
CA SER A 310 -33.66 3.86 -8.92
C SER A 310 -32.76 3.31 -10.04
N LEU A 311 -31.60 2.75 -9.73
CA LEU A 311 -30.72 2.11 -10.71
C LEU A 311 -31.24 0.72 -11.17
N LYS A 312 -32.27 0.16 -10.52
CA LYS A 312 -32.94 -1.10 -10.94
C LYS A 312 -33.85 -0.95 -12.16
N LYS A 313 -34.21 0.27 -12.58
CA LYS A 313 -35.13 0.53 -13.68
C LYS A 313 -34.46 0.90 -15.00
N ALA A 314 -33.15 0.91 -15.07
CA ALA A 314 -32.38 1.36 -16.24
C ALA A 314 -31.55 0.25 -16.93
N GLN A 315 -31.91 -1.03 -16.71
CA GLN A 315 -31.37 -2.17 -17.49
C GLN A 315 -32.49 -2.95 -18.15
#